data_42c09b78c0d3a072d0cc5007806714d2
#
_entry.id   42c09b78c0d3a072d0cc5007806714d2
#
_cell.length_a   1.000
_cell.length_b   1.000
_cell.length_c   1.000
_cell.angle_alpha   90.00
_cell.angle_beta   90.00
_cell.angle_gamma   90.00
#
_symmetry.space_group_name_H-M   'P 1'
#
loop_
_entity.id
_entity.type
_entity.pdbx_description
1 polymer ?
#
loop_
_entity_poly.entity_id
_entity_poly.type
_entity_poly.pdbx_seq_one_letter_code
_entity_poly.pdbx_strand_id
1 'polypeptide(L)'
;ILGYAYYKVTGGVNELSTADTILPIILMGIVGTILVFWSVSGFILKLVQLRKNIYLKDVNMFVLRQLHNKINTTVVSMSIICLMLFMTITILSSALSLNNTMRKDLEDTTPVDLNLYKTANLPENEKMSKAQIEDSRKTMIQTLEDNGFDMTKLKDVVEIPIYATNELTWRDTLSPVYDEVKQQFPNLLYETAEEIVKVSDYNKVARLYGNIEYQLKDDEYIILCDFDNMKNLRNKALKADSTITIAGKEYKSKYDECQSGYIKMAGSHVNNGIILVPDSCNLTEDIKEETFLA
;
A
#
# COMPACT_ATOMS: atom_id res chain seq x y z
N ILE A 1 -20.68 -18.92 -16.47
CA ILE A 1 -20.30 -18.91 -15.05
C ILE A 1 -18.82 -18.51 -14.90
N LEU A 2 -17.86 -19.23 -15.51
CA LEU A 2 -16.42 -18.91 -15.41
C LEU A 2 -16.08 -17.51 -15.96
N GLY A 3 -16.67 -17.10 -17.08
CA GLY A 3 -16.48 -15.75 -17.62
C GLY A 3 -16.99 -14.63 -16.70
N TYR A 4 -18.10 -14.86 -15.99
CA TYR A 4 -18.62 -13.92 -15.02
C TYR A 4 -17.73 -13.87 -13.75
N ALA A 5 -17.26 -15.02 -13.27
CA ALA A 5 -16.31 -15.07 -12.16
C ALA A 5 -15.01 -14.34 -12.51
N TYR A 6 -14.47 -14.56 -13.71
CA TYR A 6 -13.29 -13.85 -14.22
C TYR A 6 -13.51 -12.32 -14.29
N TYR A 7 -14.65 -11.91 -14.86
CA TYR A 7 -15.01 -10.48 -14.95
C TYR A 7 -15.07 -9.81 -13.56
N LYS A 8 -15.69 -10.47 -12.59
CA LYS A 8 -15.75 -9.96 -11.21
C LYS A 8 -14.37 -9.86 -10.55
N VAL A 9 -13.47 -10.81 -10.81
CA VAL A 9 -12.10 -10.75 -10.27
C VAL A 9 -11.26 -9.66 -10.92
N THR A 10 -11.36 -9.47 -12.24
CA THR A 10 -10.52 -8.51 -12.98
C THR A 10 -11.08 -7.09 -12.99
N GLY A 11 -12.41 -6.93 -12.95
CA GLY A 11 -13.07 -5.63 -13.01
C GLY A 11 -13.41 -4.99 -11.66
N GLY A 12 -13.27 -5.73 -10.55
CA GLY A 12 -13.75 -5.33 -9.23
C GLY A 12 -12.76 -5.49 -8.10
N VAL A 13 -11.46 -5.26 -8.33
CA VAL A 13 -10.43 -5.38 -7.26
C VAL A 13 -10.80 -4.53 -6.03
N ASN A 14 -11.43 -3.39 -6.22
CA ASN A 14 -11.91 -2.54 -5.13
C ASN A 14 -13.19 -3.06 -4.44
N GLU A 15 -13.94 -3.97 -5.08
CA GLU A 15 -15.13 -4.60 -4.49
C GLU A 15 -14.83 -5.92 -3.76
N LEU A 16 -13.61 -6.47 -3.88
CA LEU A 16 -13.18 -7.73 -3.28
C LEU A 16 -12.72 -7.60 -1.82
N SER A 17 -13.17 -6.57 -1.11
CA SER A 17 -12.68 -6.27 0.25
C SER A 17 -13.32 -7.11 1.36
N THR A 18 -14.37 -7.89 1.07
CA THR A 18 -15.11 -8.67 2.10
C THR A 18 -15.20 -10.14 1.73
N ALA A 19 -15.18 -11.01 2.77
CA ALA A 19 -15.34 -12.46 2.61
C ALA A 19 -16.67 -12.82 1.90
N ASP A 20 -17.70 -12.00 2.09
CA ASP A 20 -19.03 -12.20 1.49
C ASP A 20 -19.04 -12.02 -0.02
N THR A 21 -18.11 -11.22 -0.58
CA THR A 21 -17.96 -11.04 -2.03
C THR A 21 -17.03 -12.07 -2.65
N ILE A 22 -15.99 -12.53 -1.93
CA ILE A 22 -14.98 -13.46 -2.44
C ILE A 22 -15.53 -14.89 -2.49
N LEU A 23 -16.25 -15.34 -1.45
CA LEU A 23 -16.73 -16.71 -1.34
C LEU A 23 -17.65 -17.16 -2.49
N PRO A 24 -18.66 -16.36 -2.93
CA PRO A 24 -19.49 -16.73 -4.08
C PRO A 24 -18.68 -16.86 -5.39
N ILE A 25 -17.66 -16.04 -5.58
CA ILE A 25 -16.82 -16.06 -6.79
C ILE A 25 -15.99 -17.35 -6.84
N ILE A 26 -15.41 -17.77 -5.71
CA ILE A 26 -14.68 -19.04 -5.59
C ILE A 26 -15.62 -20.22 -5.88
N LEU A 27 -16.82 -20.24 -5.28
CA LEU A 27 -17.82 -21.27 -5.52
C LEU A 27 -18.24 -21.35 -6.99
N MET A 28 -18.45 -20.20 -7.66
CA MET A 28 -18.71 -20.17 -9.09
C MET A 28 -17.55 -20.75 -9.92
N GLY A 29 -16.32 -20.49 -9.53
CA GLY A 29 -15.13 -21.05 -10.16
C GLY A 29 -15.11 -22.59 -10.06
N ILE A 30 -15.36 -23.13 -8.87
CA ILE A 30 -15.42 -24.59 -8.61
C ILE A 30 -16.53 -25.25 -9.43
N VAL A 31 -17.75 -24.73 -9.32
CA VAL A 31 -18.91 -25.28 -10.06
C VAL A 31 -18.69 -25.19 -11.56
N GLY A 32 -18.16 -24.05 -12.05
CA GLY A 32 -17.86 -23.85 -13.46
C GLY A 32 -16.84 -24.86 -13.98
N THR A 33 -15.80 -25.16 -13.22
CA THR A 33 -14.78 -26.16 -13.58
C THR A 33 -15.38 -27.56 -13.69
N ILE A 34 -16.20 -27.98 -12.73
CA ILE A 34 -16.89 -29.29 -12.76
C ILE A 34 -17.81 -29.38 -14.01
N LEU A 35 -18.57 -28.34 -14.29
CA LEU A 35 -19.47 -28.29 -15.46
C LEU A 35 -18.71 -28.37 -16.80
N VAL A 36 -17.54 -27.74 -16.89
CA VAL A 36 -16.69 -27.86 -18.10
C VAL A 36 -16.23 -29.30 -18.31
N PHE A 37 -15.68 -29.95 -17.30
CA PHE A 37 -15.25 -31.34 -17.42
C PHE A 37 -16.42 -32.29 -17.75
N TRP A 38 -17.58 -32.08 -17.13
CA TRP A 38 -18.79 -32.88 -17.43
C TRP A 38 -19.25 -32.67 -18.87
N SER A 39 -19.29 -31.42 -19.34
CA SER A 39 -19.69 -31.10 -20.71
C SER A 39 -18.74 -31.67 -21.74
N VAL A 40 -17.41 -31.52 -21.54
CA VAL A 40 -16.39 -32.06 -22.46
C VAL A 40 -16.47 -33.57 -22.53
N SER A 41 -16.61 -34.24 -21.39
CA SER A 41 -16.73 -35.71 -21.32
C SER A 41 -17.99 -36.19 -22.03
N GLY A 42 -19.13 -35.58 -21.85
CA GLY A 42 -20.38 -35.90 -22.55
C GLY A 42 -20.29 -35.62 -24.04
N PHE A 43 -19.62 -34.52 -24.44
CA PHE A 43 -19.41 -34.17 -25.83
C PHE A 43 -18.54 -35.22 -26.59
N ILE A 44 -17.41 -35.65 -25.99
CA ILE A 44 -16.54 -36.66 -26.58
C ILE A 44 -17.31 -37.98 -26.80
N LEU A 45 -18.09 -38.44 -25.83
CA LEU A 45 -18.93 -39.63 -25.98
C LEU A 45 -19.92 -39.50 -27.13
N LYS A 46 -20.60 -38.35 -27.22
CA LYS A 46 -21.57 -38.10 -28.28
C LYS A 46 -20.91 -38.07 -29.68
N LEU A 47 -19.72 -37.49 -29.79
CA LEU A 47 -18.93 -37.51 -31.03
C LEU A 47 -18.57 -38.94 -31.47
N VAL A 48 -18.16 -39.83 -30.55
CA VAL A 48 -17.85 -41.22 -30.87
C VAL A 48 -19.12 -41.98 -31.28
N GLN A 49 -20.27 -41.73 -30.60
CA GLN A 49 -21.55 -42.34 -30.95
C GLN A 49 -22.06 -41.90 -32.32
N LEU A 50 -21.81 -40.66 -32.75
CA LEU A 50 -22.20 -40.17 -34.08
C LEU A 50 -21.46 -40.83 -35.22
N ARG A 51 -20.25 -41.37 -34.98
CA ARG A 51 -19.48 -42.15 -35.98
C ARG A 51 -19.89 -43.62 -35.93
N LYS A 52 -21.03 -43.94 -36.58
CA LYS A 52 -21.62 -45.31 -36.62
C LYS A 52 -20.62 -46.39 -37.02
N ASN A 53 -19.69 -46.11 -37.94
CA ASN A 53 -18.68 -47.03 -38.39
C ASN A 53 -17.65 -47.44 -37.30
N ILE A 54 -17.48 -46.61 -36.26
CA ILE A 54 -16.63 -46.87 -35.11
C ILE A 54 -17.45 -47.50 -33.98
N TYR A 55 -18.66 -46.95 -33.75
CA TYR A 55 -19.55 -47.33 -32.65
C TYR A 55 -20.06 -48.78 -32.81
N LEU A 56 -20.43 -49.20 -34.03
CA LEU A 56 -21.04 -50.51 -34.34
C LEU A 56 -20.00 -51.59 -34.66
N LYS A 57 -18.70 -51.29 -34.61
CA LYS A 57 -17.64 -52.26 -34.96
C LYS A 57 -17.26 -53.13 -33.75
N ASP A 58 -17.43 -54.44 -33.87
CA ASP A 58 -17.03 -55.48 -32.90
C ASP A 58 -17.50 -55.20 -31.44
N VAL A 59 -16.53 -55.15 -30.50
CA VAL A 59 -16.75 -54.94 -29.06
C VAL A 59 -16.85 -53.48 -28.67
N ASN A 60 -16.75 -52.52 -29.60
CA ASN A 60 -16.65 -51.10 -29.28
C ASN A 60 -17.90 -50.57 -28.54
N MET A 61 -19.09 -51.08 -28.84
CA MET A 61 -20.32 -50.73 -28.17
C MET A 61 -20.30 -51.15 -26.70
N PHE A 62 -19.74 -52.29 -26.37
CA PHE A 62 -19.61 -52.79 -24.99
C PHE A 62 -18.54 -51.98 -24.21
N VAL A 63 -17.41 -51.74 -24.83
CA VAL A 63 -16.34 -50.89 -24.26
C VAL A 63 -16.81 -49.49 -23.97
N LEU A 64 -17.52 -48.87 -24.91
CA LEU A 64 -18.09 -47.52 -24.73
C LEU A 64 -19.13 -47.45 -23.61
N ARG A 65 -19.95 -48.55 -23.45
CA ARG A 65 -20.91 -48.59 -22.35
C ARG A 65 -20.24 -48.75 -20.99
N GLN A 66 -19.16 -49.53 -20.91
CA GLN A 66 -18.33 -49.59 -19.69
C GLN A 66 -17.59 -48.28 -19.42
N LEU A 67 -17.10 -47.60 -20.45
CA LEU A 67 -16.47 -46.30 -20.34
C LEU A 67 -17.45 -45.24 -19.84
N HIS A 68 -18.69 -45.24 -20.34
CA HIS A 68 -19.76 -44.35 -19.90
C HIS A 68 -20.04 -44.47 -18.40
N ASN A 69 -20.06 -45.68 -17.87
CA ASN A 69 -20.28 -45.88 -16.41
C ASN A 69 -19.12 -45.41 -15.55
N LYS A 70 -17.87 -45.42 -16.09
CA LYS A 70 -16.69 -44.90 -15.36
C LYS A 70 -16.48 -43.40 -15.52
N ILE A 71 -17.08 -42.78 -16.54
CA ILE A 71 -16.86 -41.37 -16.88
C ILE A 71 -17.24 -40.44 -15.73
N ASN A 72 -18.37 -40.67 -15.06
CA ASN A 72 -18.81 -39.78 -13.95
C ASN A 72 -17.78 -39.74 -12.82
N THR A 73 -17.24 -40.90 -12.44
CA THR A 73 -16.18 -40.96 -11.40
C THR A 73 -14.88 -40.36 -11.89
N THR A 74 -14.52 -40.57 -13.18
CA THR A 74 -13.33 -40.00 -13.79
C THR A 74 -13.43 -38.46 -13.90
N VAL A 75 -14.59 -37.92 -14.27
CA VAL A 75 -14.83 -36.47 -14.36
C VAL A 75 -14.66 -35.81 -12.99
N VAL A 76 -15.20 -36.41 -11.93
CA VAL A 76 -15.04 -35.88 -10.57
C VAL A 76 -13.56 -35.90 -10.15
N SER A 77 -12.87 -37.03 -10.36
CA SER A 77 -11.44 -37.13 -10.04
C SER A 77 -10.58 -36.12 -10.81
N MET A 78 -10.82 -35.97 -12.12
CA MET A 78 -10.11 -34.99 -12.96
C MET A 78 -10.40 -33.56 -12.55
N SER A 79 -11.65 -33.26 -12.18
CA SER A 79 -12.01 -31.93 -11.66
C SER A 79 -11.29 -31.60 -10.36
N ILE A 80 -11.22 -32.57 -9.43
CA ILE A 80 -10.49 -32.39 -8.16
C ILE A 80 -9.02 -32.18 -8.42
N ILE A 81 -8.38 -33.00 -9.27
CA ILE A 81 -6.95 -32.84 -9.60
C ILE A 81 -6.70 -31.46 -10.25
N CYS A 82 -7.56 -31.06 -11.20
CA CYS A 82 -7.45 -29.76 -11.85
C CYS A 82 -7.58 -28.60 -10.84
N LEU A 83 -8.55 -28.68 -9.94
CA LEU A 83 -8.73 -27.65 -8.89
C LEU A 83 -7.54 -27.61 -7.92
N MET A 84 -6.99 -28.78 -7.54
CA MET A 84 -5.79 -28.84 -6.68
C MET A 84 -4.57 -28.24 -7.39
N LEU A 85 -4.33 -28.56 -8.66
CA LEU A 85 -3.25 -27.97 -9.45
C LEU A 85 -3.45 -26.46 -9.62
N PHE A 86 -4.67 -26.03 -9.91
CA PHE A 86 -5.00 -24.61 -10.03
C PHE A 86 -4.70 -23.86 -8.72
N MET A 87 -5.17 -24.39 -7.58
CA MET A 87 -4.91 -23.81 -6.26
C MET A 87 -3.41 -23.75 -5.97
N THR A 88 -2.67 -24.82 -6.23
CA THR A 88 -1.22 -24.86 -6.00
C THR A 88 -0.49 -23.81 -6.84
N ILE A 89 -0.81 -23.70 -8.13
CA ILE A 89 -0.20 -22.72 -9.03
C ILE A 89 -0.57 -21.30 -8.59
N THR A 90 -1.83 -21.07 -8.22
CA THR A 90 -2.29 -19.74 -7.77
C THR A 90 -1.59 -19.31 -6.49
N ILE A 91 -1.51 -20.20 -5.49
CA ILE A 91 -0.82 -19.91 -4.21
C ILE A 91 0.66 -19.64 -4.46
N LEU A 92 1.33 -20.48 -5.25
CA LEU A 92 2.75 -20.29 -5.57
C LEU A 92 2.99 -18.97 -6.32
N SER A 93 2.19 -18.69 -7.35
CA SER A 93 2.28 -17.45 -8.12
C SER A 93 2.06 -16.21 -7.24
N SER A 94 1.03 -16.27 -6.38
CA SER A 94 0.74 -15.15 -5.45
C SER A 94 1.86 -14.96 -4.44
N ALA A 95 2.40 -16.04 -3.88
CA ALA A 95 3.51 -15.99 -2.93
C ALA A 95 4.78 -15.39 -3.56
N LEU A 96 5.11 -15.80 -4.79
CA LEU A 96 6.26 -15.26 -5.52
C LEU A 96 6.05 -13.77 -5.87
N SER A 97 4.85 -13.42 -6.33
CA SER A 97 4.50 -12.03 -6.63
C SER A 97 4.62 -11.14 -5.39
N LEU A 98 4.04 -11.59 -4.26
CA LEU A 98 4.11 -10.87 -2.99
C LEU A 98 5.55 -10.70 -2.51
N ASN A 99 6.35 -11.78 -2.55
CA ASN A 99 7.76 -11.72 -2.19
C ASN A 99 8.53 -10.70 -3.04
N ASN A 100 8.34 -10.72 -4.36
CA ASN A 100 9.00 -9.80 -5.27
C ASN A 100 8.57 -8.33 -5.02
N THR A 101 7.29 -8.11 -4.76
CA THR A 101 6.78 -6.77 -4.43
C THR A 101 7.36 -6.29 -3.11
N MET A 102 7.30 -7.11 -2.06
CA MET A 102 7.86 -6.74 -0.74
C MET A 102 9.36 -6.47 -0.81
N ARG A 103 10.10 -7.27 -1.59
CA ARG A 103 11.53 -7.07 -1.75
C ARG A 103 11.84 -5.76 -2.48
N LYS A 104 11.09 -5.46 -3.54
CA LYS A 104 11.22 -4.20 -4.28
C LYS A 104 10.85 -3.01 -3.40
N ASP A 105 9.74 -3.10 -2.67
CA ASP A 105 9.32 -2.04 -1.75
C ASP A 105 10.39 -1.78 -0.69
N LEU A 106 10.99 -2.85 -0.13
CA LEU A 106 12.10 -2.69 0.81
C LEU A 106 13.32 -2.00 0.18
N GLU A 107 13.75 -2.44 -1.01
CA GLU A 107 14.87 -1.82 -1.73
C GLU A 107 14.58 -0.33 -2.01
N ASP A 108 13.33 0.01 -2.38
CA ASP A 108 12.92 1.37 -2.70
C ASP A 108 12.74 2.26 -1.45
N THR A 109 12.34 1.70 -0.29
CA THR A 109 11.96 2.47 0.90
C THR A 109 12.95 2.38 2.07
N THR A 110 14.05 1.60 1.92
CA THR A 110 15.13 1.50 2.92
C THR A 110 16.51 1.76 2.29
N PRO A 111 16.76 2.98 1.80
CA PRO A 111 17.97 3.31 1.06
C PRO A 111 19.22 3.53 1.93
N VAL A 112 19.07 3.60 3.25
CA VAL A 112 20.18 3.77 4.21
C VAL A 112 20.14 2.69 5.30
N ASP A 113 21.26 2.52 6.02
CA ASP A 113 21.42 1.45 7.00
C ASP A 113 20.70 1.74 8.33
N LEU A 114 20.51 3.02 8.67
CA LEU A 114 19.93 3.43 9.95
C LEU A 114 18.96 4.59 9.77
N ASN A 115 17.75 4.43 10.31
CA ASN A 115 16.77 5.49 10.43
C ASN A 115 16.20 5.47 11.86
N LEU A 116 16.45 6.52 12.61
CA LEU A 116 15.94 6.72 13.97
C LEU A 116 15.04 7.95 13.99
N TYR A 117 14.03 7.90 14.82
CA TYR A 117 13.17 9.05 15.10
C TYR A 117 12.82 9.09 16.59
N LYS A 118 12.63 10.28 17.11
CA LYS A 118 12.20 10.51 18.48
C LYS A 118 11.21 11.68 18.53
N THR A 119 10.30 11.63 19.47
CA THR A 119 9.40 12.75 19.74
C THR A 119 10.19 13.85 20.45
N ALA A 120 10.23 15.02 19.83
CA ALA A 120 10.86 16.22 20.41
C ALA A 120 9.87 17.00 21.28
N ASN A 121 10.39 17.84 22.17
CA ASN A 121 9.63 18.79 22.99
C ASN A 121 8.44 18.18 23.74
N LEU A 122 8.67 17.04 24.39
CA LEU A 122 7.62 16.39 25.19
C LEU A 122 7.05 17.36 26.25
N PRO A 123 5.71 17.42 26.39
CA PRO A 123 5.10 18.27 27.40
C PRO A 123 5.40 17.76 28.80
N GLU A 124 5.59 18.69 29.74
CA GLU A 124 5.72 18.37 31.16
C GLU A 124 4.40 17.81 31.69
N ASN A 125 4.37 16.53 31.98
CA ASN A 125 3.22 15.86 32.59
C ASN A 125 3.67 14.83 33.65
N GLU A 126 2.74 14.44 34.53
CA GLU A 126 3.00 13.53 35.66
C GLU A 126 3.44 12.12 35.25
N LYS A 127 3.26 11.74 33.96
CA LYS A 127 3.58 10.40 33.46
C LYS A 127 5.01 10.28 32.92
N MET A 128 5.72 11.39 32.76
CA MET A 128 7.06 11.42 32.20
C MET A 128 8.10 11.84 33.22
N SER A 129 9.26 11.20 33.21
CA SER A 129 10.35 11.60 34.07
C SER A 129 11.01 12.88 33.56
N LYS A 130 11.61 13.65 34.49
CA LYS A 130 12.36 14.86 34.11
C LYS A 130 13.47 14.56 33.10
N ALA A 131 14.13 13.41 33.24
CA ALA A 131 15.17 12.97 32.30
C ALA A 131 14.63 12.76 30.87
N GLN A 132 13.44 12.16 30.71
CA GLN A 132 12.80 12.00 29.40
C GLN A 132 12.43 13.33 28.76
N ILE A 133 11.93 14.28 29.55
CA ILE A 133 11.59 15.63 29.07
C ILE A 133 12.86 16.36 28.63
N GLU A 134 13.94 16.31 29.45
CA GLU A 134 15.21 16.93 29.12
C GLU A 134 15.83 16.31 27.88
N ASP A 135 15.81 14.98 27.74
CA ASP A 135 16.32 14.27 26.58
C ASP A 135 15.52 14.59 25.30
N SER A 136 14.20 14.80 25.41
CA SER A 136 13.35 15.19 24.28
C SER A 136 13.68 16.57 23.69
N ARG A 137 14.41 17.40 24.43
CA ARG A 137 14.86 18.74 23.99
C ARG A 137 16.22 18.72 23.30
N LYS A 138 16.96 17.60 23.41
CA LYS A 138 18.24 17.40 22.73
C LYS A 138 18.01 16.95 21.30
N THR A 139 18.97 17.20 20.41
CA THR A 139 18.95 16.60 19.07
C THR A 139 19.15 15.09 19.15
N MET A 140 18.82 14.36 18.09
CA MET A 140 19.06 12.91 18.03
C MET A 140 20.55 12.61 18.14
N ILE A 141 21.40 13.37 17.47
CA ILE A 141 22.85 13.25 17.53
C ILE A 141 23.35 13.40 18.97
N GLN A 142 22.93 14.47 19.67
CA GLN A 142 23.29 14.68 21.08
C GLN A 142 22.82 13.52 21.97
N THR A 143 21.61 13.00 21.73
CA THR A 143 21.09 11.86 22.48
C THR A 143 21.95 10.61 22.27
N LEU A 144 22.37 10.34 21.04
CA LEU A 144 23.25 9.21 20.73
C LEU A 144 24.63 9.35 21.36
N GLU A 145 25.25 10.52 21.26
CA GLU A 145 26.55 10.82 21.86
C GLU A 145 26.53 10.70 23.39
N ASP A 146 25.52 11.24 24.06
CA ASP A 146 25.33 11.16 25.51
C ASP A 146 25.15 9.70 25.99
N ASN A 147 24.62 8.82 25.13
CA ASN A 147 24.49 7.39 25.39
C ASN A 147 25.70 6.58 24.92
N GLY A 148 26.77 7.23 24.51
CA GLY A 148 28.07 6.59 24.18
C GLY A 148 28.10 5.95 22.80
N PHE A 149 27.19 6.35 21.89
CA PHE A 149 27.23 5.89 20.49
C PHE A 149 28.42 6.51 19.76
N ASP A 150 29.17 5.70 19.05
CA ASP A 150 30.33 6.13 18.27
C ASP A 150 29.90 6.63 16.89
N MET A 151 29.72 7.93 16.78
CA MET A 151 29.28 8.60 15.53
C MET A 151 30.29 8.44 14.38
N THR A 152 31.57 8.09 14.66
CA THR A 152 32.58 7.89 13.60
C THR A 152 32.31 6.64 12.74
N LYS A 153 31.43 5.75 13.18
CA LYS A 153 31.01 4.55 12.43
C LYS A 153 30.02 4.85 11.33
N LEU A 154 29.39 6.03 11.37
CA LEU A 154 28.39 6.45 10.41
C LEU A 154 29.00 7.34 9.33
N LYS A 155 28.41 7.30 8.14
CA LYS A 155 28.72 8.17 7.01
C LYS A 155 27.46 8.91 6.59
N ASP A 156 27.66 10.08 6.01
CA ASP A 156 26.57 10.85 5.38
C ASP A 156 25.37 11.10 6.30
N VAL A 157 25.65 11.38 7.57
CA VAL A 157 24.65 11.61 8.62
C VAL A 157 23.80 12.83 8.31
N VAL A 158 22.48 12.66 8.30
CA VAL A 158 21.49 13.73 8.14
C VAL A 158 20.51 13.68 9.31
N GLU A 159 20.30 14.81 9.96
CA GLU A 159 19.28 15.00 10.99
C GLU A 159 18.35 16.14 10.57
N ILE A 160 17.05 15.91 10.66
CA ILE A 160 16.04 16.90 10.28
C ILE A 160 14.92 16.98 11.32
N PRO A 161 14.35 18.17 11.56
CA PRO A 161 13.15 18.31 12.35
C PRO A 161 11.91 18.06 11.49
N ILE A 162 10.91 17.42 12.10
CA ILE A 162 9.55 17.32 11.57
C ILE A 162 8.66 18.16 12.47
N TYR A 163 7.94 19.08 11.86
CA TYR A 163 7.06 20.00 12.54
C TYR A 163 5.61 19.51 12.51
N ALA A 164 4.83 19.91 13.50
CA ALA A 164 3.38 19.72 13.49
C ALA A 164 2.74 20.84 14.29
N THR A 165 1.79 21.53 13.68
CA THR A 165 1.00 22.57 14.31
C THR A 165 -0.44 22.14 14.44
N ASN A 166 -1.10 22.55 15.54
CA ASN A 166 -2.54 22.31 15.72
C ASN A 166 -3.42 23.13 14.77
N GLU A 167 -2.84 24.08 14.04
CA GLU A 167 -3.55 24.91 13.06
C GLU A 167 -3.82 24.17 11.75
N LEU A 168 -3.12 23.05 11.48
CA LEU A 168 -3.25 22.29 10.25
C LEU A 168 -3.36 20.79 10.56
N THR A 169 -4.56 20.26 10.41
CA THR A 169 -4.87 18.86 10.67
C THR A 169 -5.23 18.11 9.39
N TRP A 170 -5.31 16.80 9.47
CA TRP A 170 -5.82 15.97 8.37
C TRP A 170 -7.26 16.32 7.99
N ARG A 171 -8.06 16.81 8.95
CA ARG A 171 -9.41 17.31 8.68
C ARG A 171 -9.38 18.50 7.73
N ASP A 172 -8.45 19.43 7.92
CA ASP A 172 -8.36 20.64 7.12
C ASP A 172 -7.94 20.32 5.69
N THR A 173 -6.87 19.53 5.53
CA THR A 173 -6.32 19.18 4.20
C THR A 173 -7.18 18.21 3.41
N LEU A 174 -8.00 17.38 4.07
CA LEU A 174 -8.90 16.40 3.44
C LEU A 174 -10.36 16.84 3.46
N SER A 175 -10.67 18.06 3.92
CA SER A 175 -12.05 18.54 4.05
C SER A 175 -12.88 18.42 2.77
N PRO A 176 -12.36 18.67 1.55
CA PRO A 176 -13.13 18.56 0.32
C PRO A 176 -13.58 17.11 -0.01
N VAL A 177 -12.92 16.11 0.56
CA VAL A 177 -13.16 14.68 0.31
C VAL A 177 -13.46 13.90 1.60
N TYR A 178 -13.82 14.60 2.66
CA TYR A 178 -13.98 14.04 4.01
C TYR A 178 -14.86 12.79 4.07
N ASP A 179 -16.02 12.80 3.43
CA ASP A 179 -16.96 11.67 3.46
C ASP A 179 -16.38 10.43 2.77
N GLU A 180 -15.65 10.62 1.66
CA GLU A 180 -14.99 9.53 0.94
C GLU A 180 -13.83 8.94 1.77
N VAL A 181 -13.04 9.81 2.38
CA VAL A 181 -11.94 9.38 3.28
C VAL A 181 -12.50 8.63 4.48
N LYS A 182 -13.57 9.12 5.11
CA LYS A 182 -14.21 8.46 6.25
C LYS A 182 -14.78 7.08 5.91
N GLN A 183 -15.32 6.92 4.71
CA GLN A 183 -15.79 5.64 4.23
C GLN A 183 -14.64 4.65 4.03
N GLN A 184 -13.52 5.09 3.47
CA GLN A 184 -12.37 4.25 3.17
C GLN A 184 -11.48 3.99 4.39
N PHE A 185 -11.34 4.99 5.27
CA PHE A 185 -10.51 4.96 6.48
C PHE A 185 -11.32 5.36 7.74
N PRO A 186 -12.27 4.54 8.19
CA PRO A 186 -13.20 4.90 9.28
C PRO A 186 -12.50 5.16 10.62
N ASN A 187 -11.31 4.61 10.82
CA ASN A 187 -10.53 4.72 12.06
C ASN A 187 -9.42 5.78 11.98
N LEU A 188 -9.37 6.59 10.91
CA LEU A 188 -8.38 7.64 10.78
C LEU A 188 -8.62 8.73 11.83
N LEU A 189 -7.54 9.16 12.49
CA LEU A 189 -7.58 10.23 13.48
C LEU A 189 -7.49 11.60 12.79
N TYR A 190 -8.62 12.12 12.38
CA TYR A 190 -8.73 13.35 11.57
C TYR A 190 -8.19 14.62 12.25
N GLU A 191 -8.20 14.66 13.57
CA GLU A 191 -7.67 15.79 14.37
C GLU A 191 -6.14 15.70 14.56
N THR A 192 -5.50 14.71 13.99
CA THR A 192 -4.02 14.63 14.00
C THR A 192 -3.45 15.74 13.14
N ALA A 193 -2.46 16.44 13.67
CA ALA A 193 -1.73 17.45 12.93
C ALA A 193 -0.98 16.84 11.75
N GLU A 194 -0.91 17.57 10.65
CA GLU A 194 -0.10 17.20 9.49
C GLU A 194 1.39 17.27 9.83
N GLU A 195 2.17 16.36 9.25
CA GLU A 195 3.64 16.43 9.32
C GLU A 195 4.13 17.47 8.29
N ILE A 196 4.91 18.42 8.78
CA ILE A 196 5.43 19.52 7.96
C ILE A 196 6.96 19.47 8.00
N VAL A 197 7.60 19.66 6.86
CA VAL A 197 9.07 19.68 6.75
C VAL A 197 9.50 20.83 5.85
N LYS A 198 10.59 21.52 6.19
CA LYS A 198 11.17 22.53 5.34
C LYS A 198 11.82 21.91 4.10
N VAL A 199 11.65 22.56 2.96
CA VAL A 199 12.13 22.01 1.69
C VAL A 199 13.64 21.75 1.66
N SER A 200 14.44 22.58 2.33
CA SER A 200 15.89 22.37 2.42
C SER A 200 16.24 21.11 3.24
N ASP A 201 15.49 20.84 4.31
CA ASP A 201 15.70 19.65 5.16
C ASP A 201 15.29 18.39 4.41
N TYR A 202 14.14 18.40 3.73
CA TYR A 202 13.76 17.30 2.85
C TYR A 202 14.82 17.03 1.77
N ASN A 203 15.37 18.08 1.13
CA ASN A 203 16.36 17.93 0.08
C ASN A 203 17.67 17.29 0.58
N LYS A 204 18.03 17.45 1.88
CA LYS A 204 19.15 16.70 2.48
C LYS A 204 18.87 15.20 2.49
N VAL A 205 17.64 14.82 2.89
CA VAL A 205 17.17 13.43 2.87
C VAL A 205 17.07 12.90 1.46
N ALA A 206 16.49 13.69 0.55
CA ALA A 206 16.34 13.32 -0.87
C ALA A 206 17.68 13.00 -1.53
N ARG A 207 18.71 13.79 -1.26
CA ARG A 207 20.09 13.50 -1.74
C ARG A 207 20.66 12.21 -1.18
N LEU A 208 20.46 11.96 0.12
CA LEU A 208 20.91 10.75 0.77
C LEU A 208 20.22 9.50 0.22
N TYR A 209 18.92 9.61 -0.08
CA TYR A 209 18.10 8.54 -0.63
C TYR A 209 18.17 8.38 -2.16
N GLY A 210 18.75 9.34 -2.87
CA GLY A 210 18.71 9.39 -4.33
C GLY A 210 17.33 9.77 -4.88
N ASN A 211 16.50 10.43 -4.07
CA ASN A 211 15.16 10.90 -4.44
C ASN A 211 15.19 12.27 -5.12
N ILE A 212 14.03 12.68 -5.64
CA ILE A 212 13.86 13.98 -6.32
C ILE A 212 13.94 15.11 -5.29
N GLU A 213 14.76 16.12 -5.55
CA GLU A 213 14.80 17.38 -4.80
C GLU A 213 13.74 18.35 -5.32
N TYR A 214 13.17 19.14 -4.42
CA TYR A 214 12.16 20.13 -4.76
C TYR A 214 12.62 21.55 -4.44
N GLN A 215 12.01 22.52 -5.12
CA GLN A 215 12.20 23.96 -4.87
C GLN A 215 10.82 24.60 -4.71
N LEU A 216 10.67 25.49 -3.74
CA LEU A 216 9.43 26.20 -3.44
C LEU A 216 9.69 27.70 -3.44
N LYS A 217 8.70 28.48 -3.90
CA LYS A 217 8.62 29.91 -3.61
C LYS A 217 8.08 30.14 -2.20
N ASP A 218 8.18 31.36 -1.71
CA ASP A 218 7.79 31.72 -0.33
C ASP A 218 6.31 31.48 0.01
N ASP A 219 5.46 31.35 -0.98
CA ASP A 219 4.01 31.15 -0.88
C ASP A 219 3.54 29.79 -1.41
N GLU A 220 4.47 28.92 -1.77
CA GLU A 220 4.17 27.59 -2.33
C GLU A 220 4.34 26.48 -1.26
N TYR A 221 3.59 25.39 -1.40
CA TYR A 221 3.82 24.13 -0.70
C TYR A 221 3.64 22.94 -1.66
N ILE A 222 4.08 21.75 -1.26
CA ILE A 222 3.79 20.48 -1.92
C ILE A 222 3.46 19.40 -0.89
N ILE A 223 2.70 18.39 -1.30
CA ILE A 223 2.43 17.21 -0.49
C ILE A 223 3.18 16.02 -1.08
N LEU A 224 4.01 15.37 -0.29
CA LEU A 224 4.62 14.09 -0.61
C LEU A 224 3.72 12.97 -0.11
N CYS A 225 3.32 12.06 -0.99
CA CYS A 225 2.51 10.90 -0.63
C CYS A 225 2.82 9.75 -1.58
N ASP A 226 3.19 8.59 -1.04
CA ASP A 226 3.50 7.38 -1.81
C ASP A 226 2.53 6.21 -1.56
N PHE A 227 1.63 6.34 -0.58
CA PHE A 227 0.57 5.36 -0.34
C PHE A 227 -0.61 5.59 -1.31
N ASP A 228 -0.73 4.75 -2.33
CA ASP A 228 -1.65 4.94 -3.46
C ASP A 228 -3.10 5.28 -3.08
N ASN A 229 -3.66 4.59 -2.09
CA ASN A 229 -5.04 4.84 -1.68
C ASN A 229 -5.22 6.25 -1.09
N MET A 230 -4.30 6.71 -0.26
CA MET A 230 -4.33 8.06 0.30
C MET A 230 -3.95 9.10 -0.75
N LYS A 231 -2.97 8.82 -1.61
CA LYS A 231 -2.55 9.68 -2.71
C LYS A 231 -3.71 10.06 -3.61
N ASN A 232 -4.56 9.11 -3.97
CA ASN A 232 -5.75 9.35 -4.79
C ASN A 232 -6.74 10.32 -4.12
N LEU A 233 -6.95 10.18 -2.81
CA LEU A 233 -7.83 11.08 -2.05
C LEU A 233 -7.23 12.48 -1.89
N ARG A 234 -5.94 12.56 -1.56
CA ARG A 234 -5.23 13.85 -1.46
C ARG A 234 -5.18 14.58 -2.80
N ASN A 235 -5.00 13.88 -3.92
CA ASN A 235 -5.06 14.48 -5.26
C ASN A 235 -6.44 15.06 -5.57
N LYS A 236 -7.53 14.42 -5.14
CA LYS A 236 -8.89 14.97 -5.26
C LYS A 236 -9.06 16.20 -4.38
N ALA A 237 -8.56 16.17 -3.15
CA ALA A 237 -8.60 17.30 -2.23
C ALA A 237 -7.83 18.50 -2.80
N LEU A 238 -6.61 18.30 -3.29
CA LEU A 238 -5.77 19.34 -3.91
C LEU A 238 -6.43 20.00 -5.13
N LYS A 239 -7.15 19.21 -5.95
CA LYS A 239 -7.88 19.73 -7.12
C LYS A 239 -9.12 20.55 -6.71
N ALA A 240 -9.71 20.26 -5.57
CA ALA A 240 -10.89 20.97 -5.06
C ALA A 240 -10.50 22.24 -4.28
N ASP A 241 -9.45 22.15 -3.44
CA ASP A 241 -8.86 23.26 -2.71
C ASP A 241 -7.35 23.04 -2.61
N SER A 242 -6.59 23.98 -3.15
CA SER A 242 -5.13 23.95 -3.20
C SER A 242 -4.46 24.89 -2.20
N THR A 243 -5.21 25.43 -1.23
CA THR A 243 -4.70 26.39 -0.25
C THR A 243 -4.67 25.80 1.16
N ILE A 244 -3.63 26.15 1.92
CA ILE A 244 -3.51 25.84 3.35
C ILE A 244 -3.02 27.07 4.10
N THR A 245 -3.32 27.16 5.38
CA THR A 245 -2.83 28.23 6.27
C THR A 245 -1.90 27.63 7.31
N ILE A 246 -0.70 28.20 7.46
CA ILE A 246 0.29 27.80 8.47
C ILE A 246 0.85 29.08 9.09
N ALA A 247 0.86 29.17 10.42
CA ALA A 247 1.32 30.34 11.18
C ALA A 247 0.69 31.66 10.69
N GLY A 248 -0.62 31.63 10.38
CA GLY A 248 -1.37 32.78 9.90
C GLY A 248 -1.06 33.23 8.46
N LYS A 249 -0.23 32.51 7.72
CA LYS A 249 0.10 32.78 6.32
C LYS A 249 -0.50 31.71 5.40
N GLU A 250 -1.08 32.17 4.28
CA GLU A 250 -1.64 31.30 3.25
C GLU A 250 -0.54 30.82 2.30
N TYR A 251 -0.58 29.52 1.96
CA TYR A 251 0.28 28.84 1.00
C TYR A 251 -0.57 28.16 -0.05
N LYS A 252 -0.09 28.15 -1.30
CA LYS A 252 -0.75 27.49 -2.42
C LYS A 252 0.03 26.28 -2.88
N SER A 253 -0.66 25.20 -3.18
CA SER A 253 0.01 24.02 -3.74
C SER A 253 0.65 24.33 -5.09
N LYS A 254 1.92 23.97 -5.23
CA LYS A 254 2.67 24.11 -6.47
C LYS A 254 2.20 23.15 -7.56
N TYR A 255 1.64 22.01 -7.17
CA TYR A 255 1.17 20.96 -8.08
C TYR A 255 -0.26 20.58 -7.75
N ASP A 256 -1.00 20.15 -8.77
CA ASP A 256 -2.38 19.66 -8.62
C ASP A 256 -2.45 18.23 -8.07
N GLU A 257 -1.30 17.59 -7.88
CA GLU A 257 -1.18 16.21 -7.41
C GLU A 257 0.00 16.06 -6.45
N CYS A 258 -0.13 15.10 -5.52
CA CYS A 258 0.94 14.72 -4.61
C CYS A 258 2.18 14.27 -5.37
N GLN A 259 3.33 14.67 -4.85
CA GLN A 259 4.62 14.32 -5.41
C GLN A 259 5.19 13.07 -4.72
N SER A 260 6.15 12.41 -5.38
CA SER A 260 6.86 11.27 -4.84
C SER A 260 7.91 11.72 -3.83
N GLY A 261 8.06 10.95 -2.75
CA GLY A 261 9.06 11.18 -1.73
C GLY A 261 8.61 10.70 -0.36
N TYR A 262 9.56 10.43 0.49
CA TYR A 262 9.35 10.02 1.88
C TYR A 262 10.57 10.43 2.72
N ILE A 263 10.43 10.36 4.02
CA ILE A 263 11.49 10.68 5.00
C ILE A 263 11.77 9.48 5.86
N LYS A 264 10.72 8.88 6.43
CA LYS A 264 10.84 7.71 7.30
C LYS A 264 10.92 6.44 6.45
N MET A 265 11.93 5.62 6.72
CA MET A 265 12.01 4.29 6.11
C MET A 265 10.88 3.40 6.61
N ALA A 266 10.39 2.56 5.74
CA ALA A 266 9.33 1.59 6.04
C ALA A 266 9.52 0.33 5.20
N GLY A 267 8.81 -0.75 5.52
CA GLY A 267 8.83 -1.99 4.74
C GLY A 267 8.02 -1.92 3.43
N SER A 268 7.35 -0.80 3.17
CA SER A 268 6.53 -0.56 1.98
C SER A 268 6.19 0.93 1.87
N HIS A 269 5.60 1.34 0.75
CA HIS A 269 5.10 2.70 0.54
C HIS A 269 3.90 2.99 1.43
N VAL A 270 4.12 3.64 2.58
CA VAL A 270 3.11 3.95 3.61
C VAL A 270 3.02 5.44 3.96
N ASN A 271 3.75 6.30 3.25
CA ASN A 271 3.67 7.74 3.47
C ASN A 271 2.29 8.26 3.05
N ASN A 272 1.48 8.61 4.05
CA ASN A 272 0.12 9.12 3.86
C ASN A 272 0.05 10.61 3.52
N GLY A 273 1.17 11.31 3.64
CA GLY A 273 1.29 12.73 3.32
C GLY A 273 2.25 13.44 4.26
N ILE A 274 3.24 14.11 3.67
CA ILE A 274 4.14 15.04 4.35
C ILE A 274 4.04 16.36 3.59
N ILE A 275 3.86 17.47 4.28
CA ILE A 275 3.75 18.80 3.68
C ILE A 275 5.14 19.43 3.65
N LEU A 276 5.65 19.72 2.46
CA LEU A 276 6.88 20.51 2.31
C LEU A 276 6.53 21.99 2.18
N VAL A 277 7.20 22.81 2.97
CA VAL A 277 7.05 24.27 3.00
C VAL A 277 8.38 24.95 2.71
N PRO A 278 8.37 26.23 2.27
CA PRO A 278 9.60 27.01 2.12
C PRO A 278 10.34 27.19 3.44
N ASP A 279 11.65 27.41 3.38
CA ASP A 279 12.48 27.64 4.56
C ASP A 279 12.10 28.93 5.33
N SER A 280 11.47 29.86 4.62
CA SER A 280 10.92 31.10 5.21
C SER A 280 9.66 30.88 6.08
N CYS A 281 9.08 29.67 6.09
CA CYS A 281 7.95 29.34 6.94
C CYS A 281 8.38 29.33 8.41
N ASN A 282 7.64 30.06 9.27
CA ASN A 282 7.97 30.18 10.69
C ASN A 282 7.36 29.01 11.47
N LEU A 283 8.19 27.98 11.75
CA LEU A 283 7.81 26.76 12.46
C LEU A 283 8.69 26.48 13.69
N THR A 284 9.38 27.50 14.21
CA THR A 284 10.45 27.31 15.22
C THR A 284 9.99 26.71 16.55
N GLU A 285 8.70 26.83 16.89
CA GLU A 285 8.13 26.29 18.14
C GLU A 285 7.35 24.99 17.98
N ASP A 286 7.17 24.53 16.74
CA ASP A 286 6.29 23.41 16.41
C ASP A 286 7.03 22.08 16.14
N ILE A 287 8.31 21.94 16.57
CA ILE A 287 9.07 20.70 16.38
C ILE A 287 8.43 19.58 17.20
N LYS A 288 7.88 18.60 16.51
CA LYS A 288 7.24 17.43 17.09
C LYS A 288 8.15 16.22 17.14
N GLU A 289 8.97 16.05 16.12
CA GLU A 289 9.80 14.87 15.94
C GLU A 289 11.12 15.24 15.25
N GLU A 290 12.18 14.54 15.59
CA GLU A 290 13.47 14.61 14.92
C GLU A 290 13.78 13.26 14.27
N THR A 291 14.27 13.29 13.05
CA THR A 291 14.64 12.11 12.27
C THR A 291 16.14 12.18 11.96
N PHE A 292 16.82 11.10 12.27
CA PHE A 292 18.23 10.88 12.01
C PHE A 292 18.39 9.75 11.00
N LEU A 293 19.24 9.95 10.01
CA LEU A 293 19.44 9.06 8.88
C LEU A 293 20.96 8.90 8.63
N ALA A 294 21.40 7.69 8.40
CA ALA A 294 22.82 7.38 8.17
C ALA A 294 22.99 6.14 7.28
#